data_a775192ab82f30f820e4b5ac622113aa
#
_entry.id   a775192ab82f30f820e4b5ac622113aa
#
_cell.length_a   1.000
_cell.length_b   1.000
_cell.length_c   1.000
_cell.angle_alpha   90.00
_cell.angle_beta   90.00
_cell.angle_gamma   90.00
#
_symmetry.space_group_name_H-M   'P 1'
#
loop_
_entity.id
_entity.type
_entity.pdbx_description
1 polymer ?
#
loop_
_entity_poly.entity_id
_entity_poly.type
_entity_poly.pdbx_seq_one_letter_code
_entity_poly.pdbx_strand_id
1 'polypeptide(L)'
;MKLELNIQPLNTWINIKNEPLLISGQCSAETEDQLLSTAHLLKATGKVSILRAGIWKPRTRPGEFEGIGSIGLEWLKNAKAETGLPTAVEVANAKHVEEALAAGVDVLWIG
;
A
#
# COMPACT_ATOMS: atom_id res chain seq x y z
N MET A 1 17.16 -16.43 25.04
CA MET A 1 17.59 -16.13 23.68
C MET A 1 17.39 -14.65 23.40
N LYS A 2 18.41 -14.00 22.91
CA LYS A 2 18.33 -12.56 22.60
C LYS A 2 17.95 -12.42 21.12
N LEU A 3 16.83 -11.77 20.87
CA LEU A 3 16.36 -11.49 19.51
C LEU A 3 16.92 -10.15 19.06
N GLU A 4 17.68 -10.18 17.98
CA GLU A 4 18.16 -8.94 17.35
C GLU A 4 17.27 -8.62 16.15
N LEU A 5 16.74 -7.40 16.17
CA LEU A 5 15.96 -6.89 15.05
C LEU A 5 16.82 -5.92 14.24
N ASN A 6 16.98 -6.22 12.96
CA ASN A 6 17.70 -5.32 12.06
C ASN A 6 16.71 -4.31 11.49
N ILE A 7 16.52 -3.23 12.25
CA ILE A 7 15.58 -2.17 11.88
C ILE A 7 16.35 -1.02 11.25
N GLN A 8 15.95 -0.65 10.05
CA GLN A 8 16.51 0.51 9.36
C GLN A 8 15.61 1.73 9.56
N PRO A 9 16.16 2.91 9.82
CA PRO A 9 15.36 4.13 9.86
C PRO A 9 14.58 4.31 8.56
N LEU A 10 13.34 4.77 8.67
CA LEU A 10 12.43 4.89 7.52
C LEU A 10 13.02 5.75 6.40
N ASN A 11 13.69 6.84 6.74
CA ASN A 11 14.26 7.76 5.77
C ASN A 11 15.46 7.19 5.00
N THR A 12 15.96 6.00 5.37
CA THR A 12 17.06 5.35 4.64
C THR A 12 16.56 4.60 3.40
N TRP A 13 15.27 4.27 3.33
CA TRP A 13 14.70 3.50 2.22
C TRP A 13 13.45 4.13 1.61
N ILE A 14 12.88 5.16 2.25
CA ILE A 14 11.80 5.97 1.69
C ILE A 14 12.26 7.42 1.67
N ASN A 15 12.11 8.07 0.53
CA ASN A 15 12.43 9.47 0.39
C ASN A 15 11.34 10.32 1.02
N ILE A 16 11.60 10.78 2.25
CA ILE A 16 10.67 11.64 2.98
C ILE A 16 11.09 13.08 2.76
N LYS A 17 10.35 13.79 1.92
CA LYS A 17 10.63 15.19 1.60
C LYS A 17 9.91 16.16 2.52
N ASN A 18 8.81 15.72 3.09
CA ASN A 18 7.93 16.54 3.92
C ASN A 18 7.70 15.87 5.27
N GLU A 19 7.58 16.68 6.29
CA GLU A 19 7.14 16.21 7.61
C GLU A 19 5.84 16.91 7.96
N PRO A 20 4.86 16.18 8.47
CA PRO A 20 4.89 14.75 8.81
C PRO A 20 4.85 13.86 7.58
N LEU A 21 5.25 12.59 7.75
CA LEU A 21 5.11 11.55 6.73
C LEU A 21 3.61 11.38 6.44
N LEU A 22 3.23 11.52 5.16
CA LEU A 22 1.83 11.41 4.77
C LEU A 22 1.61 10.16 3.92
N ILE A 23 0.79 9.25 4.45
CA ILE A 23 0.34 8.05 3.75
C ILE A 23 -1.11 8.29 3.35
N SER A 24 -1.40 8.29 2.06
CA SER A 24 -2.73 8.62 1.58
C SER A 24 -3.13 7.71 0.42
N GLY A 25 -4.43 7.60 0.20
CA GLY A 25 -4.99 6.81 -0.87
C GLY A 25 -6.37 6.30 -0.50
N GLN A 26 -6.83 5.29 -1.22
CA GLN A 26 -8.18 4.77 -1.08
C GLN A 26 -8.30 3.77 0.05
N CYS A 27 -9.35 3.89 0.83
CA CYS A 27 -9.73 2.89 1.81
C CYS A 27 -10.07 1.56 1.11
N SER A 28 -10.73 1.65 -0.04
CA SER A 28 -11.06 0.49 -0.86
C SER A 28 -10.81 0.82 -2.34
N ALA A 29 -9.86 0.14 -2.94
CA ALA A 29 -9.63 0.24 -4.37
C ALA A 29 -10.65 -0.64 -5.09
N GLU A 30 -11.37 -0.08 -6.05
CA GLU A 30 -12.45 -0.79 -6.75
C GLU A 30 -12.15 -1.01 -8.23
N THR A 31 -11.44 -0.08 -8.86
CA THR A 31 -11.01 -0.20 -10.26
C THR A 31 -9.58 0.29 -10.42
N GLU A 32 -8.92 -0.17 -11.47
CA GLU A 32 -7.56 0.27 -11.78
C GLU A 32 -7.54 1.76 -12.13
N ASP A 33 -8.48 2.23 -12.96
CA ASP A 33 -8.55 3.63 -13.35
C ASP A 33 -8.71 4.54 -12.14
N GLN A 34 -9.55 4.16 -11.20
CA GLN A 34 -9.75 4.90 -9.95
C GLN A 34 -8.44 5.01 -9.17
N LEU A 35 -7.73 3.90 -9.03
CA LEU A 35 -6.49 3.85 -8.28
C LEU A 35 -5.40 4.68 -8.96
N LEU A 36 -5.24 4.54 -10.26
CA LEU A 36 -4.23 5.29 -11.01
C LEU A 36 -4.52 6.78 -11.01
N SER A 37 -5.78 7.17 -11.20
CA SER A 37 -6.18 8.58 -11.14
C SER A 37 -5.88 9.18 -9.77
N THR A 38 -6.21 8.47 -8.69
CA THR A 38 -5.91 8.91 -7.33
C THR A 38 -4.40 9.03 -7.13
N ALA A 39 -3.63 8.06 -7.59
CA ALA A 39 -2.18 8.08 -7.46
C ALA A 39 -1.56 9.31 -8.13
N HIS A 40 -2.01 9.63 -9.34
CA HIS A 40 -1.51 10.81 -10.06
C HIS A 40 -1.90 12.11 -9.37
N LEU A 41 -3.12 12.23 -8.88
CA LEU A 41 -3.56 13.41 -8.13
C LEU A 41 -2.73 13.60 -6.87
N LEU A 42 -2.49 12.53 -6.11
CA LEU A 42 -1.70 12.59 -4.89
C LEU A 42 -0.24 12.94 -5.19
N LYS A 43 0.32 12.38 -6.24
CA LYS A 43 1.68 12.70 -6.67
C LYS A 43 1.80 14.18 -7.03
N ALA A 44 0.80 14.74 -7.69
CA ALA A 44 0.80 16.14 -8.11
C ALA A 44 0.80 17.11 -6.91
N THR A 45 0.28 16.70 -5.75
CA THR A 45 0.30 17.57 -4.56
C THR A 45 1.72 17.76 -4.01
N GLY A 46 2.63 16.84 -4.27
CA GLY A 46 3.99 16.86 -3.73
C GLY A 46 4.08 16.61 -2.22
N LYS A 47 2.97 16.30 -1.56
CA LYS A 47 2.89 16.14 -0.10
C LYS A 47 2.78 14.71 0.37
N VAL A 48 2.42 13.78 -0.51
CA VAL A 48 2.22 12.37 -0.15
C VAL A 48 3.53 11.61 -0.30
N SER A 49 3.89 10.87 0.73
CA SER A 49 5.12 10.08 0.75
C SER A 49 4.88 8.63 0.32
N ILE A 50 3.71 8.08 0.67
CA ILE A 50 3.36 6.69 0.41
C ILE A 50 1.91 6.62 -0.05
N LEU A 51 1.67 5.87 -1.14
CA LEU A 51 0.33 5.59 -1.65
C LEU A 51 -0.21 4.33 -0.98
N ARG A 52 -1.37 4.44 -0.33
CA ARG A 52 -2.06 3.26 0.20
C ARG A 52 -3.24 2.89 -0.67
N ALA A 53 -3.58 1.61 -0.70
CA ALA A 53 -4.83 1.15 -1.27
C ALA A 53 -5.33 -0.07 -0.51
N GLY A 54 -6.58 -0.05 -0.11
CA GLY A 54 -7.22 -1.21 0.52
C GLY A 54 -7.67 -2.19 -0.56
N ILE A 55 -7.06 -3.37 -0.60
CA ILE A 55 -7.40 -4.41 -1.57
C ILE A 55 -7.95 -5.67 -0.91
N TRP A 56 -7.67 -5.86 0.37
CA TRP A 56 -8.24 -6.92 1.18
C TRP A 56 -9.01 -6.31 2.34
N LYS A 57 -10.29 -6.67 2.49
CA LYS A 57 -11.19 -6.13 3.50
C LYS A 57 -11.73 -7.26 4.37
N PRO A 58 -11.06 -7.59 5.49
CA PRO A 58 -11.59 -8.59 6.41
C PRO A 58 -12.97 -8.16 6.90
N ARG A 59 -13.96 -9.05 6.81
CA ARG A 59 -15.33 -8.79 7.23
C ARG A 59 -15.76 -9.82 8.26
N THR A 60 -16.57 -9.36 9.20
CA THR A 60 -17.15 -10.23 10.22
C THR A 60 -18.44 -10.88 9.72
N ARG A 61 -19.09 -10.32 8.70
CA ARG A 61 -20.32 -10.84 8.12
C ARG A 61 -20.08 -11.52 6.79
N PRO A 62 -20.56 -12.76 6.60
CA PRO A 62 -20.50 -13.41 5.29
C PRO A 62 -21.24 -12.60 4.22
N GLY A 63 -20.71 -12.58 3.00
CA GLY A 63 -21.35 -11.93 1.87
C GLY A 63 -21.04 -10.44 1.70
N GLU A 64 -20.32 -9.83 2.63
CA GLU A 64 -19.87 -8.45 2.44
C GLU A 64 -18.68 -8.40 1.48
N PHE A 65 -18.46 -7.24 0.86
CA PHE A 65 -17.35 -7.03 -0.05
C PHE A 65 -16.02 -7.14 0.68
N GLU A 66 -15.22 -8.13 0.31
CA GLU A 66 -13.92 -8.42 0.94
C GLU A 66 -12.73 -7.72 0.29
N GLY A 67 -13.01 -6.77 -0.58
CA GLY A 67 -11.98 -6.07 -1.35
C GLY A 67 -11.79 -6.67 -2.73
N ILE A 68 -11.00 -5.97 -3.55
CA ILE A 68 -10.72 -6.40 -4.93
C ILE A 68 -9.78 -7.61 -4.97
N GLY A 69 -9.01 -7.83 -3.91
CA GLY A 69 -8.11 -8.96 -3.81
C GLY A 69 -6.79 -8.77 -4.56
N SER A 70 -6.17 -9.89 -4.90
CA SER A 70 -4.81 -9.93 -5.44
C SER A 70 -4.61 -9.14 -6.73
N ILE A 71 -5.66 -8.96 -7.54
CA ILE A 71 -5.55 -8.15 -8.75
C ILE A 71 -5.18 -6.69 -8.44
N GLY A 72 -5.56 -6.21 -7.26
CA GLY A 72 -5.19 -4.86 -6.81
C GLY A 72 -3.69 -4.68 -6.65
N LEU A 73 -2.94 -5.75 -6.44
CA LEU A 73 -1.48 -5.68 -6.36
C LEU A 73 -0.87 -5.27 -7.71
N GLU A 74 -1.42 -5.76 -8.81
CA GLU A 74 -0.98 -5.34 -10.15
C GLU A 74 -1.27 -3.86 -10.38
N TRP A 75 -2.41 -3.39 -9.91
CA TRP A 75 -2.77 -1.97 -10.02
C TRP A 75 -1.82 -1.10 -9.21
N LEU A 76 -1.45 -1.53 -7.99
CA LEU A 76 -0.47 -0.83 -7.16
C LEU A 76 0.90 -0.81 -7.82
N LYS A 77 1.30 -1.91 -8.43
CA LYS A 77 2.55 -2.02 -9.16
C LYS A 77 2.59 -1.01 -10.31
N ASN A 78 1.50 -0.91 -11.07
CA ASN A 78 1.38 0.04 -12.17
C ASN A 78 1.40 1.49 -11.65
N ALA A 79 0.70 1.77 -10.56
CA ALA A 79 0.69 3.09 -9.95
C ALA A 79 2.09 3.50 -9.50
N LYS A 80 2.83 2.59 -8.88
CA LYS A 80 4.21 2.83 -8.48
C LYS A 80 5.11 3.11 -9.69
N ALA A 81 4.94 2.34 -10.76
CA ALA A 81 5.72 2.55 -11.98
C ALA A 81 5.44 3.92 -12.61
N GLU A 82 4.19 4.38 -12.58
CA GLU A 82 3.80 5.65 -13.19
C GLU A 82 4.11 6.87 -12.33
N THR A 83 4.03 6.76 -11.02
CA THR A 83 4.20 7.90 -10.10
C THR A 83 5.50 7.91 -9.31
N GLY A 84 6.13 6.76 -9.17
CA GLY A 84 7.30 6.61 -8.32
C GLY A 84 6.99 6.58 -6.82
N LEU A 85 5.72 6.64 -6.42
CA LEU A 85 5.35 6.58 -5.01
C LEU A 85 5.52 5.17 -4.45
N PRO A 86 6.17 5.02 -3.28
CA PRO A 86 6.13 3.78 -2.54
C PRO A 86 4.69 3.39 -2.21
N THR A 87 4.42 2.11 -2.07
CA THR A 87 3.06 1.60 -1.88
C THR A 87 2.89 0.90 -0.54
N ALA A 88 1.66 0.93 -0.03
CA ALA A 88 1.29 0.32 1.24
C ALA A 88 -0.05 -0.40 1.13
N VAL A 89 -0.15 -1.56 1.78
CA VAL A 89 -1.40 -2.33 1.85
C VAL A 89 -1.61 -2.88 3.26
N GLU A 90 -2.88 -3.08 3.60
CA GLU A 90 -3.28 -3.80 4.80
C GLU A 90 -3.26 -5.29 4.52
N VAL A 91 -2.70 -6.08 5.43
CA VAL A 91 -2.67 -7.54 5.33
C VAL A 91 -3.32 -8.16 6.55
N ALA A 92 -3.98 -9.30 6.35
CA ALA A 92 -4.70 -10.01 7.41
C ALA A 92 -4.14 -11.40 7.69
N ASN A 93 -3.35 -11.97 6.80
CA ASN A 93 -2.82 -13.33 6.94
C ASN A 93 -1.50 -13.49 6.19
N ALA A 94 -0.86 -14.64 6.39
CA ALA A 94 0.45 -14.92 5.78
C ALA A 94 0.40 -14.93 4.25
N LYS A 95 -0.69 -15.39 3.65
CA LYS A 95 -0.83 -15.41 2.19
C LYS A 95 -0.83 -13.99 1.63
N HIS A 96 -1.53 -13.05 2.27
CA HIS A 96 -1.50 -11.64 1.89
C HIS A 96 -0.08 -11.08 1.92
N VAL A 97 0.68 -11.42 2.97
CA VAL A 97 2.07 -10.97 3.11
C VAL A 97 2.92 -11.49 1.96
N GLU A 98 2.82 -12.78 1.65
CA GLU A 98 3.58 -13.38 0.56
C GLU A 98 3.27 -12.73 -0.78
N GLU A 99 2.00 -12.56 -1.09
CA GLU A 99 1.56 -11.94 -2.34
C GLU A 99 2.01 -10.49 -2.45
N ALA A 100 1.87 -9.72 -1.36
CA ALA A 100 2.25 -8.32 -1.35
C ALA A 100 3.75 -8.14 -1.54
N LEU A 101 4.57 -8.96 -0.87
CA LEU A 101 6.02 -8.90 -1.02
C LEU A 101 6.45 -9.29 -2.44
N ALA A 102 5.83 -10.31 -3.01
CA ALA A 102 6.11 -10.73 -4.38
C ALA A 102 5.77 -9.63 -5.41
N ALA A 103 4.77 -8.82 -5.12
CA ALA A 103 4.36 -7.71 -5.99
C ALA A 103 5.18 -6.43 -5.77
N GLY A 104 6.09 -6.42 -4.80
CA GLY A 104 6.95 -5.27 -4.55
C GLY A 104 6.31 -4.16 -3.73
N VAL A 105 5.30 -4.48 -2.92
CA VAL A 105 4.71 -3.50 -1.99
C VAL A 105 5.73 -3.13 -0.92
N ASP A 106 5.86 -1.85 -0.64
CA ASP A 106 6.92 -1.33 0.24
C ASP A 106 6.55 -1.39 1.73
N VAL A 107 5.28 -1.20 2.05
CA VAL A 107 4.81 -1.13 3.44
C VAL A 107 3.60 -2.04 3.61
N LEU A 108 3.65 -2.89 4.62
CA LEU A 108 2.52 -3.75 5.01
C LEU A 108 2.12 -3.38 6.43
N TRP A 109 0.82 -3.22 6.68
CA TRP A 109 0.36 -3.10 8.06
C TRP A 109 -0.67 -4.18 8.36
N ILE A 110 -0.66 -4.60 9.61
CA ILE A 110 -1.55 -5.67 10.08
C ILE A 110 -2.81 -5.03 10.64
N GLY A 111 -3.91 -5.33 10.02
CA GLY A 111 -5.23 -4.81 10.44
C GLY A 111 -5.95 -5.74 11.40
#